data_99ac24a457f618a4bcf99ecab6dba1a5
#
_entry.id   99ac24a457f618a4bcf99ecab6dba1a5
#
_cell.length_a   1.000
_cell.length_b   1.000
_cell.length_c   1.000
_cell.angle_alpha   90.00
_cell.angle_beta   90.00
_cell.angle_gamma   90.00
#
_symmetry.space_group_name_H-M   'P 1'
#
loop_
_entity.id
_entity.type
_entity.pdbx_description
1 polymer ?
#
loop_
_entity_poly.entity_id
_entity_poly.type
_entity_poly.pdbx_seq_one_letter_code
_entity_poly.pdbx_strand_id
1 'polypeptide(L)'
;MRNQHCALGLALVIVVAAALVAIFHQSRTFTQIMGQDYAPERIDHVQVFLSAMDHDTPSREVVLTPEDPATQAQLDLLNGSLYEVQYAPVWANTDRSVRLDYIISMTIVMDPEDGGYPYADLRFRGCPEAEIHGVNSVWPRWIQTYYRADPALQQEILDLLLAQPYQEAP
;
A
#
# COMPACT_ATOMS: atom_id res chain seq x y z
N MET A 1 5.71 35.40 37.79
CA MET A 1 6.50 34.24 37.35
C MET A 1 5.65 32.99 37.10
N ARG A 2 4.67 32.61 37.99
CA ARG A 2 3.87 31.36 37.83
C ARG A 2 3.07 31.29 36.52
N ASN A 3 2.54 32.39 36.00
CA ASN A 3 1.75 32.43 34.75
C ASN A 3 2.62 32.27 33.49
N GLN A 4 3.90 32.65 33.54
CA GLN A 4 4.82 32.51 32.39
C GLN A 4 5.22 31.04 32.20
N HIS A 5 5.42 30.28 33.28
CA HIS A 5 5.70 28.84 33.18
C HIS A 5 4.52 28.03 32.67
N CYS A 6 3.27 28.42 33.06
CA CYS A 6 2.08 27.78 32.51
C CYS A 6 1.90 28.06 31.02
N ALA A 7 2.16 29.28 30.58
CA ALA A 7 2.07 29.65 29.16
C ALA A 7 3.14 28.93 28.31
N LEU A 8 4.36 28.80 28.83
CA LEU A 8 5.45 28.06 28.15
C LEU A 8 5.13 26.57 28.05
N GLY A 9 4.59 25.98 29.12
CA GLY A 9 4.17 24.58 29.14
C GLY A 9 3.06 24.29 28.11
N LEU A 10 2.04 25.18 28.05
CA LEU A 10 0.97 25.04 27.08
C LEU A 10 1.46 25.18 25.64
N ALA A 11 2.34 26.14 25.36
CA ALA A 11 2.95 26.32 24.04
C ALA A 11 3.75 25.08 23.62
N LEU A 12 4.52 24.48 24.51
CA LEU A 12 5.26 23.25 24.23
C LEU A 12 4.33 22.09 23.89
N VAL A 13 3.24 21.91 24.64
CA VAL A 13 2.24 20.87 24.37
C VAL A 13 1.61 21.06 23.00
N ILE A 14 1.25 22.28 22.63
CA ILE A 14 0.68 22.59 21.30
C ILE A 14 1.68 22.28 20.19
N VAL A 15 2.95 22.66 20.35
CA VAL A 15 3.99 22.39 19.35
C VAL A 15 4.22 20.90 19.19
N VAL A 16 4.31 20.16 20.30
CA VAL A 16 4.45 18.70 20.26
C VAL A 16 3.23 18.03 19.63
N ALA A 17 2.01 18.45 19.97
CA ALA A 17 0.81 17.93 19.37
C ALA A 17 0.75 18.22 17.86
N ALA A 18 1.09 19.44 17.43
CA ALA A 18 1.14 19.82 16.02
C ALA A 18 2.22 19.01 15.25
N ALA A 19 3.38 18.79 15.85
CA ALA A 19 4.43 17.96 15.25
C ALA A 19 4.00 16.50 15.12
N LEU A 20 3.33 15.94 16.13
CA LEU A 20 2.76 14.60 16.06
C LEU A 20 1.71 14.50 14.96
N VAL A 21 0.77 15.45 14.89
CA VAL A 21 -0.23 15.49 13.82
C VAL A 21 0.45 15.54 12.44
N ALA A 22 1.46 16.39 12.26
CA ALA A 22 2.19 16.48 11.00
C ALA A 22 2.92 15.17 10.63
N ILE A 23 3.44 14.43 11.61
CA ILE A 23 4.08 13.13 11.39
C ILE A 23 3.05 12.05 11.03
N PHE A 24 1.88 12.06 11.69
CA PHE A 24 0.84 11.06 11.49
C PHE A 24 -0.02 11.28 10.24
N HIS A 25 -0.03 12.49 9.66
CA HIS A 25 -0.79 12.82 8.44
C HIS A 25 0.12 13.10 7.23
N GLN A 26 1.24 12.42 7.14
CA GLN A 26 2.11 12.57 5.97
C GLN A 26 1.55 11.81 4.76
N SER A 27 1.36 12.52 3.66
CA SER A 27 1.17 11.89 2.35
C SER A 27 2.52 11.42 1.80
N ARG A 28 2.55 10.23 1.24
CA ARG A 28 3.74 9.63 0.61
C ARG A 28 3.43 9.19 -0.81
N THR A 29 4.43 9.26 -1.66
CA THR A 29 4.39 8.61 -2.97
C THR A 29 4.64 7.11 -2.83
N PHE A 30 4.25 6.32 -3.82
CA PHE A 30 4.49 4.89 -3.85
C PHE A 30 5.98 4.56 -3.67
N THR A 31 6.85 5.24 -4.41
CA THR A 31 8.32 5.07 -4.30
C THR A 31 8.85 5.32 -2.88
N GLN A 32 8.29 6.33 -2.18
CA GLN A 32 8.68 6.59 -0.78
C GLN A 32 8.24 5.48 0.19
N ILE A 33 7.12 4.82 -0.10
CA ILE A 33 6.61 3.69 0.69
C ILE A 33 7.47 2.46 0.46
N MET A 34 7.80 2.21 -0.81
CA MET A 34 8.56 1.04 -1.23
C MET A 34 10.00 1.04 -0.70
N GLY A 35 10.58 2.22 -0.49
CA GLY A 35 11.92 2.37 0.08
C GLY A 35 13.03 2.45 -0.95
N GLN A 36 14.28 2.50 -0.45
CA GLN A 36 15.46 2.76 -1.28
C GLN A 36 15.83 1.61 -2.22
N ASP A 37 15.45 0.39 -1.86
CA ASP A 37 15.78 -0.80 -2.64
C ASP A 37 14.76 -1.08 -3.76
N TYR A 38 13.73 -0.23 -3.86
CA TYR A 38 12.77 -0.30 -4.94
C TYR A 38 13.34 0.35 -6.20
N ALA A 39 13.53 -0.46 -7.22
CA ALA A 39 14.06 -0.07 -8.52
C ALA A 39 13.13 -0.65 -9.61
N PRO A 40 12.24 0.16 -10.21
CA PRO A 40 11.30 -0.30 -11.24
C PRO A 40 11.94 -1.02 -12.41
N GLU A 41 13.17 -0.62 -12.78
CA GLU A 41 13.96 -1.23 -13.84
C GLU A 41 14.46 -2.64 -13.51
N ARG A 42 14.34 -3.07 -12.27
CA ARG A 42 14.74 -4.40 -11.77
C ARG A 42 13.57 -5.32 -11.53
N ILE A 43 12.37 -4.90 -11.87
CA ILE A 43 11.19 -5.77 -11.72
C ILE A 43 11.34 -6.96 -12.66
N ASP A 44 11.34 -8.15 -12.09
CA ASP A 44 11.32 -9.42 -12.82
C ASP A 44 9.90 -9.75 -13.26
N HIS A 45 8.97 -9.70 -12.33
CA HIS A 45 7.55 -9.89 -12.62
C HIS A 45 6.66 -9.30 -11.51
N VAL A 46 5.39 -9.12 -11.84
CA VAL A 46 4.33 -8.77 -10.89
C VAL A 46 3.32 -9.91 -10.84
N GLN A 47 3.21 -10.55 -9.70
CA GLN A 47 2.23 -11.61 -9.46
C GLN A 47 1.02 -11.02 -8.74
N VAL A 48 -0.17 -11.21 -9.29
CA VAL A 48 -1.40 -10.69 -8.72
C VAL A 48 -2.40 -11.81 -8.50
N PHE A 49 -2.92 -11.86 -7.29
CA PHE A 49 -3.97 -12.77 -6.89
C PHE A 49 -5.25 -11.97 -6.64
N LEU A 50 -6.29 -12.26 -7.43
CA LEU A 50 -7.61 -11.69 -7.29
C LEU A 50 -8.51 -12.70 -6.60
N SER A 51 -8.70 -12.53 -5.29
CA SER A 51 -9.58 -13.41 -4.50
C SER A 51 -11.00 -12.87 -4.57
N ALA A 52 -11.91 -13.63 -5.18
CA ALA A 52 -13.30 -13.25 -5.25
C ALA A 52 -13.94 -13.18 -3.86
N MET A 53 -14.82 -12.19 -3.66
CA MET A 53 -15.52 -11.98 -2.39
C MET A 53 -16.80 -12.81 -2.26
N ASP A 54 -17.27 -13.37 -3.35
CA ASP A 54 -18.39 -14.31 -3.40
C ASP A 54 -17.90 -15.74 -3.71
N HIS A 55 -18.74 -16.73 -3.43
CA HIS A 55 -18.40 -18.14 -3.64
C HIS A 55 -18.62 -18.64 -5.09
N ASP A 56 -19.31 -17.87 -5.90
CA ASP A 56 -19.71 -18.27 -7.24
C ASP A 56 -18.73 -17.76 -8.31
N THR A 57 -17.94 -16.75 -7.96
CA THR A 57 -16.92 -16.16 -8.85
C THR A 57 -15.56 -16.82 -8.62
N PRO A 58 -14.91 -17.31 -9.69
CA PRO A 58 -13.57 -17.91 -9.54
C PRO A 58 -12.52 -16.86 -9.17
N SER A 59 -11.63 -17.21 -8.26
CA SER A 59 -10.41 -16.45 -8.02
C SER A 59 -9.48 -16.54 -9.22
N ARG A 60 -8.66 -15.51 -9.44
CA ARG A 60 -7.80 -15.41 -10.62
C ARG A 60 -6.36 -15.12 -10.23
N GLU A 61 -5.44 -15.68 -10.98
CA GLU A 61 -4.03 -15.35 -10.88
C GLU A 61 -3.58 -14.71 -12.20
N VAL A 62 -2.93 -13.55 -12.10
CA VAL A 62 -2.36 -12.81 -13.21
C VAL A 62 -0.88 -12.63 -12.95
N VAL A 63 -0.04 -13.04 -13.90
CA VAL A 63 1.40 -12.80 -13.85
C VAL A 63 1.75 -11.87 -15.00
N LEU A 64 2.33 -10.72 -14.66
CA LEU A 64 2.71 -9.69 -15.60
C LEU A 64 4.24 -9.59 -15.66
N THR A 65 4.79 -9.59 -16.85
CA THR A 65 6.23 -9.35 -17.10
C THR A 65 6.50 -7.85 -17.26
N PRO A 66 7.75 -7.38 -17.15
CA PRO A 66 8.09 -5.97 -17.36
C PRO A 66 7.72 -5.44 -18.75
N GLU A 67 7.70 -6.32 -19.76
CA GLU A 67 7.37 -5.97 -21.15
C GLU A 67 5.86 -5.81 -21.37
N ASP A 68 5.02 -6.30 -20.47
CA ASP A 68 3.58 -6.16 -20.59
C ASP A 68 3.17 -4.69 -20.41
N PRO A 69 2.42 -4.11 -21.36
CA PRO A 69 1.91 -2.74 -21.20
C PRO A 69 1.07 -2.55 -19.92
N ALA A 70 0.44 -3.62 -19.44
CA ALA A 70 -0.33 -3.62 -18.21
C ALA A 70 0.56 -3.40 -16.98
N THR A 71 1.79 -3.92 -16.97
CA THR A 71 2.76 -3.67 -15.88
C THR A 71 3.07 -2.19 -15.77
N GLN A 72 3.41 -1.55 -16.89
CA GLN A 72 3.70 -0.12 -16.89
C GLN A 72 2.48 0.70 -16.47
N ALA A 73 1.32 0.42 -17.03
CA ALA A 73 0.08 1.12 -16.67
C ALA A 73 -0.23 0.98 -15.16
N GLN A 74 -0.03 -0.19 -14.59
CA GLN A 74 -0.21 -0.44 -13.17
C GLN A 74 0.78 0.32 -12.29
N LEU A 75 2.06 0.34 -12.68
CA LEU A 75 3.09 1.10 -11.98
C LEU A 75 2.83 2.61 -12.08
N ASP A 76 2.35 3.10 -13.21
CA ASP A 76 1.98 4.49 -13.41
C ASP A 76 0.81 4.90 -12.51
N LEU A 77 -0.21 4.05 -12.37
CA LEU A 77 -1.33 4.26 -11.43
C LEU A 77 -0.82 4.33 -9.98
N LEU A 78 0.03 3.38 -9.59
CA LEU A 78 0.60 3.33 -8.24
C LEU A 78 1.48 4.56 -7.95
N ASN A 79 2.36 4.93 -8.90
CA ASN A 79 3.28 6.06 -8.74
C ASN A 79 2.59 7.42 -8.86
N GLY A 80 1.51 7.52 -9.62
CA GLY A 80 0.71 8.74 -9.78
C GLY A 80 -0.15 9.07 -8.57
N SER A 81 -0.30 8.15 -7.62
CA SER A 81 -1.16 8.29 -6.46
C SER A 81 -0.42 8.78 -5.23
N LEU A 82 -1.13 9.51 -4.36
CA LEU A 82 -0.67 9.89 -3.03
C LEU A 82 -1.35 9.02 -1.97
N TYR A 83 -0.58 8.62 -0.98
CA TYR A 83 -1.00 7.72 0.08
C TYR A 83 -0.89 8.43 1.43
N GLU A 84 -1.99 8.54 2.15
CA GLU A 84 -1.97 9.00 3.54
C GLU A 84 -1.52 7.86 4.45
N VAL A 85 -0.48 8.11 5.24
CA VAL A 85 0.01 7.13 6.21
C VAL A 85 -0.96 7.06 7.38
N GLN A 86 -1.44 5.86 7.69
CA GLN A 86 -2.27 5.58 8.84
C GLN A 86 -1.61 4.54 9.74
N TYR A 87 -1.50 4.86 11.02
CA TYR A 87 -0.99 3.94 12.02
C TYR A 87 -2.16 3.41 12.84
N ALA A 88 -2.37 2.11 12.78
CA ALA A 88 -3.38 1.47 13.59
C ALA A 88 -2.77 0.30 14.39
N PRO A 89 -3.23 0.07 15.62
CA PRO A 89 -2.92 -1.18 16.30
C PRO A 89 -3.44 -2.36 15.46
N VAL A 90 -2.73 -3.48 15.46
CA VAL A 90 -3.11 -4.70 14.69
C VAL A 90 -4.55 -5.15 14.94
N TRP A 91 -5.10 -4.81 16.11
CA TRP A 91 -6.49 -5.14 16.49
C TRP A 91 -7.53 -4.06 16.12
N ALA A 92 -7.09 -2.92 15.57
CA ALA A 92 -8.04 -1.90 15.15
C ALA A 92 -8.83 -2.38 13.94
N ASN A 93 -10.14 -2.27 14.04
CA ASN A 93 -11.02 -2.57 12.91
C ASN A 93 -10.92 -1.41 11.90
N THR A 94 -10.41 -1.69 10.73
CA THR A 94 -10.41 -0.74 9.62
C THR A 94 -11.82 -0.62 9.04
N ASP A 95 -12.19 0.58 8.61
CA ASP A 95 -13.49 0.82 7.96
C ASP A 95 -13.55 0.03 6.64
N ARG A 96 -14.53 -0.86 6.52
CA ARG A 96 -14.74 -1.73 5.35
C ARG A 96 -15.91 -1.26 4.49
N SER A 97 -16.15 0.03 4.45
CA SER A 97 -17.31 0.62 3.79
C SER A 97 -17.28 0.53 2.26
N VAL A 98 -16.10 0.44 1.65
CA VAL A 98 -15.94 0.24 0.20
C VAL A 98 -15.78 -1.26 -0.05
N ARG A 99 -16.56 -1.81 -0.98
CA ARG A 99 -16.47 -3.22 -1.38
C ARG A 99 -16.10 -3.30 -2.84
N LEU A 100 -14.93 -3.88 -3.11
CA LEU A 100 -14.60 -4.43 -4.41
C LEU A 100 -15.14 -5.86 -4.48
N ASP A 101 -15.41 -6.33 -5.69
CA ASP A 101 -15.81 -7.74 -5.91
C ASP A 101 -14.63 -8.71 -5.65
N TYR A 102 -13.42 -8.17 -5.63
CA TYR A 102 -12.19 -8.90 -5.39
C TYR A 102 -11.29 -8.24 -4.33
N ILE A 103 -10.60 -9.06 -3.56
CA ILE A 103 -9.39 -8.65 -2.82
C ILE A 103 -8.22 -8.77 -3.80
N ILE A 104 -7.47 -7.69 -3.96
CA ILE A 104 -6.27 -7.67 -4.79
C ILE A 104 -5.06 -7.90 -3.89
N SER A 105 -4.34 -9.00 -4.09
CA SER A 105 -3.04 -9.25 -3.47
C SER A 105 -1.99 -9.25 -4.55
N MET A 106 -1.03 -8.33 -4.48
CA MET A 106 -0.02 -8.10 -5.49
C MET A 106 1.37 -8.24 -4.87
N THR A 107 2.22 -9.00 -5.50
CA THR A 107 3.63 -9.13 -5.14
C THR A 107 4.48 -8.66 -6.31
N ILE A 108 5.27 -7.62 -6.10
CA ILE A 108 6.26 -7.13 -7.06
C ILE A 108 7.58 -7.81 -6.72
N VAL A 109 8.07 -8.64 -7.62
CA VAL A 109 9.33 -9.36 -7.48
C VAL A 109 10.39 -8.65 -8.29
N MET A 110 11.54 -8.41 -7.70
CA MET A 110 12.68 -7.74 -8.35
C MET A 110 13.87 -8.67 -8.47
N ASP A 111 14.68 -8.47 -9.48
CA ASP A 111 15.94 -9.18 -9.67
C ASP A 111 16.88 -8.98 -8.47
N PRO A 112 17.50 -10.05 -7.96
CA PRO A 112 18.43 -9.95 -6.85
C PRO A 112 19.74 -9.26 -7.28
N GLU A 113 20.21 -8.29 -6.49
CA GLU A 113 21.57 -7.73 -6.69
C GLU A 113 22.63 -8.62 -6.05
N ASP A 114 22.33 -9.17 -4.87
CA ASP A 114 23.30 -9.92 -4.04
C ASP A 114 22.75 -11.29 -3.56
N GLY A 115 21.97 -11.97 -4.39
CA GLY A 115 21.49 -13.32 -4.07
C GLY A 115 20.26 -13.38 -3.14
N GLY A 116 19.67 -12.25 -2.77
CA GLY A 116 18.33 -12.16 -2.17
C GLY A 116 17.29 -11.90 -3.25
N TYR A 117 16.04 -12.26 -2.98
CA TYR A 117 14.90 -11.88 -3.84
C TYR A 117 14.12 -10.77 -3.15
N PRO A 118 14.42 -9.49 -3.42
CA PRO A 118 13.65 -8.39 -2.89
C PRO A 118 12.24 -8.43 -3.49
N TYR A 119 11.25 -8.37 -2.63
CA TYR A 119 9.86 -8.32 -3.07
C TYR A 119 9.11 -7.28 -2.24
N ALA A 120 8.04 -6.79 -2.80
CA ALA A 120 7.11 -5.91 -2.12
C ALA A 120 5.70 -6.45 -2.26
N ASP A 121 4.96 -6.43 -1.16
CA ASP A 121 3.60 -6.92 -1.10
C ASP A 121 2.62 -5.74 -0.94
N LEU A 122 1.60 -5.74 -1.77
CA LEU A 122 0.49 -4.81 -1.71
C LEU A 122 -0.81 -5.60 -1.57
N ARG A 123 -1.68 -5.14 -0.69
CA ARG A 123 -2.99 -5.74 -0.54
C ARG A 123 -4.07 -4.68 -0.48
N PHE A 124 -4.98 -4.74 -1.41
CA PHE A 124 -6.19 -3.92 -1.47
C PHE A 124 -7.40 -4.80 -1.16
N ARG A 125 -8.12 -4.45 -0.10
CA ARG A 125 -9.24 -5.25 0.41
C ARG A 125 -10.61 -4.65 0.11
N GLY A 126 -10.68 -3.71 -0.82
CA GLY A 126 -11.92 -3.00 -1.12
C GLY A 126 -12.35 -2.03 -0.02
N CYS A 127 -11.43 -1.59 0.80
CA CYS A 127 -11.56 -0.50 1.75
C CYS A 127 -10.58 0.63 1.36
N PRO A 128 -10.76 1.86 1.85
CA PRO A 128 -9.85 2.96 1.52
C PRO A 128 -8.39 2.68 1.93
N GLU A 129 -8.20 1.81 2.91
CA GLU A 129 -6.89 1.44 3.42
C GLU A 129 -6.29 0.29 2.58
N ALA A 130 -5.09 0.51 2.09
CA ALA A 130 -4.24 -0.51 1.48
C ALA A 130 -3.16 -0.95 2.47
N GLU A 131 -2.88 -2.23 2.52
CA GLU A 131 -1.69 -2.76 3.18
C GLU A 131 -0.57 -2.77 2.15
N ILE A 132 0.48 -1.98 2.38
CA ILE A 132 1.64 -1.93 1.49
C ILE A 132 2.88 -2.19 2.33
N HIS A 133 3.59 -3.25 1.99
CA HIS A 133 4.87 -3.60 2.58
C HIS A 133 5.95 -3.40 1.54
N GLY A 134 6.72 -2.34 1.70
CA GLY A 134 7.86 -2.06 0.83
C GLY A 134 9.02 -3.02 1.08
N VAL A 135 10.01 -2.98 0.20
CA VAL A 135 11.25 -3.71 0.34
C VAL A 135 11.92 -3.32 1.66
N ASN A 136 12.28 -4.32 2.48
CA ASN A 136 12.93 -4.08 3.79
C ASN A 136 12.11 -3.26 4.80
N SER A 137 10.78 -3.30 4.75
CA SER A 137 9.97 -2.60 5.74
C SER A 137 10.20 -3.16 7.15
N VAL A 138 10.83 -2.36 8.02
CA VAL A 138 11.14 -2.73 9.41
C VAL A 138 10.24 -1.97 10.36
N TRP A 139 9.03 -2.47 10.61
CA TRP A 139 8.16 -1.93 11.65
C TRP A 139 7.97 -2.92 12.79
N PRO A 140 7.80 -2.43 14.03
CA PRO A 140 7.44 -3.31 15.13
C PRO A 140 6.16 -4.09 14.81
N ARG A 141 6.17 -5.41 15.00
CA ARG A 141 5.06 -6.32 14.65
C ARG A 141 3.70 -5.97 15.30
N TRP A 142 3.68 -5.07 16.27
CA TRP A 142 2.46 -4.65 16.97
C TRP A 142 1.83 -3.36 16.42
N ILE A 143 2.53 -2.63 15.52
CA ILE A 143 2.01 -1.49 14.78
C ILE A 143 1.96 -1.87 13.31
N GLN A 144 0.78 -1.85 12.74
CA GLN A 144 0.58 -2.03 11.32
C GLN A 144 0.42 -0.65 10.68
N THR A 145 1.17 -0.41 9.63
CA THR A 145 1.05 0.81 8.84
C THR A 145 0.14 0.52 7.68
N TYR A 146 -0.92 1.30 7.59
CA TYR A 146 -1.84 1.28 6.47
C TYR A 146 -1.65 2.54 5.65
N TYR A 147 -1.98 2.44 4.39
CA TYR A 147 -1.88 3.56 3.47
C TYR A 147 -3.26 3.80 2.86
N ARG A 148 -3.85 4.95 3.18
CA ARG A 148 -5.13 5.33 2.58
C ARG A 148 -4.85 5.87 1.18
N ALA A 149 -5.30 5.15 0.17
CA ALA A 149 -5.30 5.58 -1.21
C ALA A 149 -6.69 6.09 -1.62
N ASP A 150 -6.76 6.80 -2.75
CA ASP A 150 -8.04 7.12 -3.37
C ASP A 150 -8.78 5.80 -3.70
N PRO A 151 -10.05 5.64 -3.31
CA PRO A 151 -10.84 4.46 -3.68
C PRO A 151 -10.88 4.21 -5.20
N ALA A 152 -10.83 5.26 -6.02
CA ALA A 152 -10.76 5.13 -7.47
C ALA A 152 -9.53 4.36 -7.94
N LEU A 153 -8.38 4.54 -7.30
CA LEU A 153 -7.16 3.81 -7.63
C LEU A 153 -7.34 2.29 -7.56
N GLN A 154 -8.00 1.80 -6.52
CA GLN A 154 -8.23 0.36 -6.36
C GLN A 154 -9.13 -0.19 -7.47
N GLN A 155 -10.15 0.57 -7.86
CA GLN A 155 -11.05 0.17 -8.95
C GLN A 155 -10.31 0.21 -10.30
N GLU A 156 -9.52 1.23 -10.57
CA GLU A 156 -8.72 1.34 -11.80
C GLU A 156 -7.71 0.20 -11.94
N ILE A 157 -7.03 -0.17 -10.83
CA ILE A 157 -6.14 -1.34 -10.80
C ILE A 157 -6.93 -2.62 -11.07
N LEU A 158 -8.10 -2.80 -10.44
CA LEU A 158 -8.94 -3.97 -10.65
C LEU A 158 -9.39 -4.09 -12.12
N ASP A 159 -9.88 -3.01 -12.70
CA ASP A 159 -10.34 -2.99 -14.10
C ASP A 159 -9.21 -3.33 -15.07
N LEU A 160 -8.00 -2.81 -14.83
CA LEU A 160 -6.81 -3.12 -15.60
C LEU A 160 -6.47 -4.63 -15.53
N LEU A 161 -6.54 -5.21 -14.34
CA LEU A 161 -6.19 -6.61 -14.11
C LEU A 161 -7.25 -7.57 -14.67
N LEU A 162 -8.53 -7.23 -14.58
CA LEU A 162 -9.62 -8.04 -15.13
C LEU A 162 -9.58 -8.11 -16.66
N ALA A 163 -8.94 -7.15 -17.33
CA ALA A 163 -8.73 -7.14 -18.76
C ALA A 163 -7.56 -8.05 -19.21
N GLN A 164 -6.75 -8.55 -18.28
CA GLN A 164 -5.58 -9.39 -18.63
C GLN A 164 -5.96 -10.87 -18.75
N PRO A 165 -5.17 -11.64 -19.52
CA PRO A 165 -5.22 -13.10 -19.45
C PRO A 165 -4.96 -13.58 -18.03
N TYR A 166 -5.68 -14.59 -17.59
CA TYR A 166 -5.55 -15.10 -16.23
C TYR A 166 -5.59 -16.64 -16.21
N GLN A 167 -5.06 -17.19 -15.11
CA GLN A 167 -5.27 -18.59 -14.74
C GLN A 167 -6.30 -18.65 -13.60
N GLU A 168 -7.18 -19.65 -13.65
CA GLU A 168 -8.05 -19.90 -12.51
C GLU A 168 -7.20 -20.37 -11.34
N ALA A 169 -7.33 -19.69 -10.22
CA ALA A 169 -6.63 -20.07 -9.01
C ALA A 169 -7.39 -21.20 -8.30
N PRO A 170 -6.67 -22.16 -7.71
CA PRO A 170 -7.24 -23.28 -7.01
C PRO A 170 -8.04 -22.91 -5.77
#